data_4661d494139011083437d6e0eda755df
#
_entry.id   4661d494139011083437d6e0eda755df
#
_cell.length_a   1.000
_cell.length_b   1.000
_cell.length_c   1.000
_cell.angle_alpha   90.00
_cell.angle_beta   90.00
_cell.angle_gamma   90.00
#
_symmetry.space_group_name_H-M   'P 1'
#
loop_
_entity.id
_entity.type
_entity.pdbx_description
1 polymer ?
#
loop_
_entity_poly.entity_id
_entity_poly.type
_entity_poly.pdbx_seq_one_letter_code
_entity_poly.pdbx_strand_id
1 'polypeptide(L)'
;MASGSEPEVAPKVPGILIPSMGVSLGGVLAPRAAAFEPRLAAVIADDGVYDYAEAHLAVVPPAQRAIFLKLLTAPSAPPIDALLAGAMKASPTARWAFIHGMYATGAKSPREYFAKTLDYNVKDGVAEKIRCPTLVCDADDDLFFKGQPQQLYDHLTCKKTMVRFTAAEGAGSHCQVGASRTSFARIFDWLDDTLGVTNRA
;
A
#
# COMPACT_ATOMS: atom_id res chain seq x y z
N MET A 1 33.67 -11.99 -15.68
CA MET A 1 33.08 -10.72 -15.26
C MET A 1 31.95 -10.39 -16.23
N ALA A 2 30.71 -10.67 -15.84
CA ALA A 2 29.54 -10.30 -16.64
C ALA A 2 29.21 -8.85 -16.32
N SER A 3 29.35 -7.94 -17.30
CA SER A 3 28.89 -6.57 -17.22
C SER A 3 27.34 -6.62 -17.18
N GLY A 4 26.79 -6.47 -15.99
CA GLY A 4 25.36 -6.24 -15.84
C GLY A 4 25.02 -4.89 -16.48
N SER A 5 24.44 -4.92 -17.67
CA SER A 5 23.81 -3.74 -18.26
C SER A 5 22.66 -3.33 -17.35
N GLU A 6 22.73 -2.09 -16.82
CA GLU A 6 21.57 -1.50 -16.17
C GLU A 6 20.36 -1.58 -17.13
N PRO A 7 19.16 -1.88 -16.63
CA PRO A 7 17.98 -1.93 -17.48
C PRO A 7 17.81 -0.56 -18.15
N GLU A 8 17.77 -0.55 -19.47
CA GLU A 8 17.54 0.65 -20.27
C GLU A 8 16.21 1.29 -19.87
N VAL A 9 16.28 2.44 -19.23
CA VAL A 9 15.08 3.19 -18.85
C VAL A 9 14.45 3.73 -20.11
N ALA A 10 13.25 3.26 -20.45
CA ALA A 10 12.51 3.76 -21.60
C ALA A 10 12.38 5.29 -21.53
N PRO A 11 12.57 6.01 -22.66
CA PRO A 11 12.63 7.46 -22.66
C PRO A 11 11.29 8.06 -22.19
N LYS A 12 11.37 9.17 -21.42
CA LYS A 12 10.19 9.98 -21.11
C LYS A 12 9.60 10.47 -22.43
N VAL A 13 8.30 10.29 -22.64
CA VAL A 13 7.61 10.89 -23.78
C VAL A 13 7.48 12.38 -23.50
N PRO A 14 8.08 13.28 -24.31
CA PRO A 14 8.03 14.72 -24.06
C PRO A 14 6.58 15.21 -23.99
N GLY A 15 6.25 15.99 -22.96
CA GLY A 15 4.92 16.56 -22.77
C GLY A 15 3.88 15.63 -22.14
N ILE A 16 4.21 14.37 -21.84
CA ILE A 16 3.30 13.47 -21.12
C ILE A 16 3.77 13.33 -19.68
N LEU A 17 2.90 13.74 -18.73
CA LEU A 17 3.06 13.54 -17.30
C LEU A 17 2.22 12.33 -16.87
N ILE A 18 2.85 11.32 -16.31
CA ILE A 18 2.16 10.08 -15.91
C ILE A 18 2.16 10.03 -14.36
N PRO A 19 1.03 10.37 -13.71
CA PRO A 19 0.86 10.09 -12.30
C PRO A 19 0.45 8.62 -12.09
N SER A 20 0.69 8.10 -10.89
CA SER A 20 0.19 6.80 -10.45
C SER A 20 -0.57 6.96 -9.14
N MET A 21 -1.74 6.35 -9.04
CA MET A 21 -2.52 6.30 -7.80
C MET A 21 -2.76 4.84 -7.42
N GLY A 22 -2.49 4.52 -6.17
CA GLY A 22 -2.79 3.21 -5.59
C GLY A 22 -3.72 3.34 -4.40
N VAL A 23 -4.79 2.53 -4.38
CA VAL A 23 -5.82 2.53 -3.36
C VAL A 23 -5.75 1.23 -2.56
N SER A 24 -5.84 1.27 -1.25
CA SER A 24 -5.77 0.12 -0.34
C SER A 24 -4.44 -0.66 -0.51
N LEU A 25 -4.45 -1.92 -0.93
CA LEU A 25 -3.23 -2.64 -1.31
C LEU A 25 -2.41 -1.85 -2.35
N GLY A 26 -3.07 -1.09 -3.22
CA GLY A 26 -2.42 -0.18 -4.16
C GLY A 26 -1.58 0.91 -3.47
N GLY A 27 -1.92 1.25 -2.21
CA GLY A 27 -1.17 2.20 -1.39
C GLY A 27 0.27 1.77 -1.06
N VAL A 28 0.62 0.50 -1.23
CA VAL A 28 2.01 0.02 -1.25
C VAL A 28 2.52 -0.20 -2.66
N LEU A 29 1.67 -0.67 -3.58
CA LEU A 29 2.11 -1.05 -4.93
C LEU A 29 2.52 0.17 -5.77
N ALA A 30 1.76 1.27 -5.73
CA ALA A 30 2.09 2.49 -6.44
C ALA A 30 3.39 3.15 -5.92
N PRO A 31 3.59 3.36 -4.61
CA PRO A 31 4.88 3.79 -4.07
C PRO A 31 6.04 2.86 -4.42
N ARG A 32 5.84 1.54 -4.33
CA ARG A 32 6.87 0.58 -4.70
C ARG A 32 7.24 0.68 -6.18
N ALA A 33 6.26 0.84 -7.07
CA ALA A 33 6.52 1.07 -8.49
C ALA A 33 7.29 2.38 -8.70
N ALA A 34 6.92 3.47 -7.99
CA ALA A 34 7.58 4.76 -8.10
C ALA A 34 9.05 4.74 -7.64
N ALA A 35 9.41 3.84 -6.72
CA ALA A 35 10.79 3.66 -6.30
C ALA A 35 11.72 3.15 -7.42
N PHE A 36 11.16 2.52 -8.45
CA PHE A 36 11.90 1.90 -9.56
C PHE A 36 11.52 2.44 -10.93
N GLU A 37 10.48 3.30 -11.02
CA GLU A 37 10.00 3.88 -12.29
C GLU A 37 10.20 5.41 -12.29
N PRO A 38 11.34 5.90 -12.78
CA PRO A 38 11.69 7.32 -12.74
C PRO A 38 10.86 8.20 -13.70
N ARG A 39 10.04 7.61 -14.56
CA ARG A 39 9.17 8.34 -15.48
C ARG A 39 7.89 8.86 -14.82
N LEU A 40 7.54 8.35 -13.63
CA LEU A 40 6.37 8.83 -12.91
C LEU A 40 6.54 10.29 -12.51
N ALA A 41 5.53 11.10 -12.79
CA ALA A 41 5.51 12.53 -12.49
C ALA A 41 5.01 12.82 -11.08
N ALA A 42 4.17 11.96 -10.53
CA ALA A 42 3.64 12.02 -9.17
C ALA A 42 3.13 10.63 -8.74
N VAL A 43 3.07 10.39 -7.43
CA VAL A 43 2.45 9.19 -6.88
C VAL A 43 1.48 9.56 -5.75
N ILE A 44 0.36 8.85 -5.69
CA ILE A 44 -0.68 9.00 -4.67
C ILE A 44 -0.87 7.63 -4.00
N ALA A 45 -0.65 7.57 -2.70
CA ALA A 45 -0.83 6.40 -1.87
C ALA A 45 -2.09 6.57 -1.00
N ASP A 46 -3.18 5.92 -1.38
CA ASP A 46 -4.48 6.03 -0.73
C ASP A 46 -4.98 4.61 -0.29
N ASP A 47 -4.95 4.21 0.96
CA ASP A 47 -4.24 4.80 2.08
C ASP A 47 -2.73 4.50 1.94
N GLY A 48 -1.88 5.35 2.54
CA GLY A 48 -0.44 5.12 2.50
C GLY A 48 -0.05 3.84 3.25
N VAL A 49 0.56 2.89 2.57
CA VAL A 49 0.96 1.61 3.18
C VAL A 49 2.47 1.45 3.10
N TYR A 50 3.11 1.30 4.26
CA TYR A 50 4.56 1.08 4.37
C TYR A 50 4.91 -0.41 4.33
N ASP A 51 4.15 -1.23 5.07
CA ASP A 51 4.29 -2.69 5.12
C ASP A 51 2.91 -3.35 5.19
N TYR A 52 2.47 -3.94 4.10
CA TYR A 52 1.15 -4.55 4.00
C TYR A 52 0.97 -5.73 4.96
N ALA A 53 2.03 -6.51 5.21
CA ALA A 53 1.96 -7.66 6.10
C ALA A 53 1.74 -7.26 7.57
N GLU A 54 2.21 -6.07 7.99
CA GLU A 54 2.01 -5.58 9.36
C GLU A 54 0.53 -5.44 9.73
N ALA A 55 -0.35 -5.11 8.77
CA ALA A 55 -1.79 -5.08 9.00
C ALA A 55 -2.33 -6.43 9.50
N HIS A 56 -1.82 -7.51 8.93
CA HIS A 56 -2.18 -8.87 9.34
C HIS A 56 -1.47 -9.32 10.61
N LEU A 57 -0.22 -8.87 10.80
CA LEU A 57 0.58 -9.20 11.99
C LEU A 57 0.13 -8.43 13.23
N ALA A 58 -0.66 -7.37 13.09
CA ALA A 58 -1.15 -6.57 14.21
C ALA A 58 -1.94 -7.38 15.23
N VAL A 59 -2.64 -8.44 14.80
CA VAL A 59 -3.41 -9.34 15.67
C VAL A 59 -2.54 -10.45 16.31
N VAL A 60 -1.28 -10.60 15.89
CA VAL A 60 -0.35 -11.61 16.43
C VAL A 60 0.46 -11.00 17.59
N PRO A 61 0.42 -11.58 18.78
CA PRO A 61 1.21 -11.09 19.92
C PRO A 61 2.69 -10.96 19.56
N PRO A 62 3.38 -9.87 19.94
CA PRO A 62 4.77 -9.62 19.54
C PRO A 62 5.73 -10.79 19.81
N ALA A 63 5.59 -11.43 20.98
CA ALA A 63 6.41 -12.58 21.36
C ALA A 63 6.22 -13.82 20.46
N GLN A 64 5.11 -13.89 19.72
CA GLN A 64 4.78 -15.02 18.83
C GLN A 64 5.05 -14.72 17.35
N ARG A 65 5.32 -13.46 16.97
CA ARG A 65 5.48 -13.06 15.58
C ARG A 65 6.59 -13.82 14.85
N ALA A 66 7.74 -14.01 15.49
CA ALA A 66 8.88 -14.71 14.88
C ALA A 66 8.53 -16.16 14.52
N ILE A 67 7.87 -16.88 15.44
CA ILE A 67 7.45 -18.27 15.18
C ILE A 67 6.31 -18.32 14.17
N PHE A 68 5.38 -17.37 14.23
CA PHE A 68 4.29 -17.25 13.27
C PHE A 68 4.82 -17.06 11.85
N LEU A 69 5.73 -16.11 11.64
CA LEU A 69 6.38 -15.86 10.34
C LEU A 69 7.12 -17.10 9.82
N LYS A 70 7.85 -17.82 10.68
CA LYS A 70 8.51 -19.07 10.30
C LYS A 70 7.50 -20.13 9.85
N LEU A 71 6.36 -20.22 10.50
CA LEU A 71 5.31 -21.19 10.17
C LEU A 71 4.54 -20.81 8.89
N LEU A 72 4.41 -19.51 8.60
CA LEU A 72 3.79 -19.06 7.34
C LEU A 72 4.52 -19.58 6.10
N THR A 73 5.84 -19.61 6.15
CA THR A 73 6.69 -20.02 5.03
C THR A 73 7.07 -21.51 5.05
N ALA A 74 6.67 -22.25 6.10
CA ALA A 74 6.94 -23.67 6.21
C ALA A 74 6.17 -24.49 5.17
N PRO A 75 6.72 -25.61 4.67
CA PRO A 75 6.03 -26.49 3.72
C PRO A 75 4.67 -27.00 4.26
N SER A 76 4.57 -27.19 5.56
CA SER A 76 3.33 -27.58 6.25
C SER A 76 3.25 -26.91 7.62
N ALA A 77 2.08 -26.36 7.97
CA ALA A 77 1.81 -25.75 9.27
C ALA A 77 0.33 -25.91 9.67
N PRO A 78 -0.14 -27.14 9.96
CA PRO A 78 -1.54 -27.38 10.27
C PRO A 78 -2.14 -26.47 11.38
N PRO A 79 -1.40 -26.10 12.45
CA PRO A 79 -1.95 -25.19 13.45
C PRO A 79 -2.25 -23.80 12.89
N ILE A 80 -1.41 -23.26 12.00
CA ILE A 80 -1.65 -21.97 11.35
C ILE A 80 -2.79 -22.08 10.34
N ASP A 81 -2.82 -23.15 9.56
CA ASP A 81 -3.91 -23.39 8.60
C ASP A 81 -5.27 -23.46 9.31
N ALA A 82 -5.34 -24.13 10.48
CA ALA A 82 -6.55 -24.21 11.30
C ALA A 82 -6.92 -22.83 11.90
N LEU A 83 -5.94 -22.05 12.35
CA LEU A 83 -6.15 -20.71 12.90
C LEU A 83 -6.75 -19.78 11.85
N LEU A 84 -6.17 -19.74 10.65
CA LEU A 84 -6.63 -18.90 9.54
C LEU A 84 -8.04 -19.33 9.06
N ALA A 85 -8.29 -20.63 8.95
CA ALA A 85 -9.61 -21.15 8.63
C ALA A 85 -10.65 -20.79 9.70
N GLY A 86 -10.27 -20.81 10.98
CA GLY A 86 -11.09 -20.37 12.11
C GLY A 86 -11.44 -18.87 12.01
N ALA A 87 -10.47 -18.03 11.71
CA ALA A 87 -10.67 -16.59 11.50
C ALA A 87 -11.66 -16.31 10.37
N MET A 88 -11.54 -17.02 9.24
CA MET A 88 -12.46 -16.89 8.10
C MET A 88 -13.88 -17.34 8.44
N LYS A 89 -14.06 -18.31 9.33
CA LYS A 89 -15.39 -18.73 9.80
C LYS A 89 -16.00 -17.73 10.76
N ALA A 90 -15.18 -17.13 11.62
CA ALA A 90 -15.63 -16.20 12.66
C ALA A 90 -15.97 -14.79 12.14
N SER A 91 -15.33 -14.36 11.05
CA SER A 91 -15.46 -12.98 10.53
C SER A 91 -15.75 -12.95 9.02
N PRO A 92 -16.87 -12.38 8.59
CA PRO A 92 -17.14 -12.12 7.16
C PRO A 92 -16.06 -11.27 6.50
N THR A 93 -15.55 -10.25 7.19
CA THR A 93 -14.48 -9.37 6.71
C THR A 93 -13.18 -10.15 6.50
N ALA A 94 -12.76 -10.97 7.47
CA ALA A 94 -11.58 -11.81 7.32
C ALA A 94 -11.75 -12.81 6.16
N ARG A 95 -12.92 -13.43 6.04
CA ARG A 95 -13.21 -14.34 4.92
C ARG A 95 -13.10 -13.64 3.58
N TRP A 96 -13.69 -12.45 3.45
CA TRP A 96 -13.60 -11.64 2.23
C TRP A 96 -12.14 -11.30 1.93
N ALA A 97 -11.39 -10.79 2.90
CA ALA A 97 -9.99 -10.38 2.72
C ALA A 97 -9.12 -11.54 2.24
N PHE A 98 -9.24 -12.72 2.85
CA PHE A 98 -8.46 -13.90 2.43
C PHE A 98 -8.89 -14.43 1.05
N ILE A 99 -10.19 -14.54 0.76
CA ILE A 99 -10.66 -15.04 -0.54
C ILE A 99 -10.24 -14.08 -1.65
N HIS A 100 -10.45 -12.78 -1.46
CA HIS A 100 -10.04 -11.77 -2.42
C HIS A 100 -8.53 -11.72 -2.60
N GLY A 101 -7.78 -11.75 -1.50
CA GLY A 101 -6.31 -11.76 -1.53
C GLY A 101 -5.75 -13.01 -2.23
N MET A 102 -6.30 -14.18 -1.97
CA MET A 102 -5.92 -15.42 -2.68
C MET A 102 -6.17 -15.29 -4.19
N TYR A 103 -7.33 -14.75 -4.58
CA TYR A 103 -7.64 -14.50 -5.99
C TYR A 103 -6.64 -13.54 -6.63
N ALA A 104 -6.40 -12.39 -6.01
CA ALA A 104 -5.52 -11.34 -6.53
C ALA A 104 -4.06 -11.79 -6.66
N THR A 105 -3.58 -12.66 -5.75
CA THR A 105 -2.18 -13.13 -5.72
C THR A 105 -1.96 -14.49 -6.36
N GLY A 106 -3.03 -15.17 -6.78
CA GLY A 106 -2.98 -16.55 -7.25
C GLY A 106 -2.58 -17.54 -6.16
N ALA A 107 -2.76 -17.20 -4.88
CA ALA A 107 -2.46 -18.09 -3.76
C ALA A 107 -3.52 -19.20 -3.64
N LYS A 108 -3.08 -20.41 -3.31
CA LYS A 108 -3.94 -21.59 -3.20
C LYS A 108 -4.47 -21.83 -1.78
N SER A 109 -3.95 -21.10 -0.80
CA SER A 109 -4.38 -21.17 0.60
C SER A 109 -4.25 -19.82 1.29
N PRO A 110 -5.00 -19.58 2.40
CA PRO A 110 -4.83 -18.37 3.21
C PRO A 110 -3.39 -18.19 3.71
N ARG A 111 -2.70 -19.27 4.07
CA ARG A 111 -1.32 -19.24 4.53
C ARG A 111 -0.37 -18.82 3.40
N GLU A 112 -0.53 -19.36 2.20
CA GLU A 112 0.25 -18.97 1.03
C GLU A 112 0.01 -17.49 0.65
N TYR A 113 -1.24 -17.04 0.70
CA TYR A 113 -1.54 -15.62 0.51
C TYR A 113 -0.80 -14.75 1.53
N PHE A 114 -0.88 -15.12 2.80
CA PHE A 114 -0.21 -14.37 3.86
C PHE A 114 1.32 -14.35 3.65
N ALA A 115 1.92 -15.49 3.29
CA ALA A 115 3.34 -15.56 2.98
C ALA A 115 3.74 -14.64 1.81
N LYS A 116 2.92 -14.55 0.76
CA LYS A 116 3.15 -13.64 -0.38
C LYS A 116 3.06 -12.18 0.01
N THR A 117 2.24 -11.82 1.01
CA THR A 117 2.12 -10.41 1.44
C THR A 117 3.37 -9.88 2.15
N LEU A 118 4.27 -10.75 2.61
CA LEU A 118 5.53 -10.35 3.24
C LEU A 118 6.43 -9.53 2.31
N ASP A 119 6.29 -9.70 1.00
CA ASP A 119 7.05 -8.96 -0.02
C ASP A 119 6.42 -7.61 -0.38
N TYR A 120 5.19 -7.34 0.08
CA TYR A 120 4.45 -6.12 -0.25
C TYR A 120 4.75 -5.02 0.77
N ASN A 121 5.91 -4.42 0.63
CA ASN A 121 6.39 -3.34 1.50
C ASN A 121 7.31 -2.39 0.74
N VAL A 122 7.60 -1.24 1.34
CA VAL A 122 8.58 -0.25 0.86
C VAL A 122 9.69 -0.01 1.88
N LYS A 123 9.99 -1.03 2.68
CA LYS A 123 11.07 -1.02 3.69
C LYS A 123 12.47 -1.02 3.07
N ASP A 124 13.47 -1.02 3.92
CA ASP A 124 14.88 -1.25 3.60
C ASP A 124 15.40 -0.30 2.50
N GLY A 125 15.04 0.98 2.61
CA GLY A 125 15.49 2.00 1.68
C GLY A 125 14.70 2.06 0.36
N VAL A 126 13.58 1.31 0.23
CA VAL A 126 12.74 1.36 -0.98
C VAL A 126 11.94 2.66 -1.04
N ALA A 127 11.30 3.08 0.07
CA ALA A 127 10.56 4.35 0.12
C ALA A 127 11.45 5.54 -0.19
N GLU A 128 12.68 5.52 0.28
CA GLU A 128 13.68 6.59 0.09
C GLU A 128 14.17 6.72 -1.37
N LYS A 129 13.91 5.72 -2.22
CA LYS A 129 14.23 5.78 -3.65
C LYS A 129 13.19 6.55 -4.46
N ILE A 130 12.01 6.81 -3.91
CA ILE A 130 10.96 7.56 -4.60
C ILE A 130 11.43 9.00 -4.82
N ARG A 131 11.39 9.47 -6.07
CA ARG A 131 11.90 10.80 -6.46
C ARG A 131 10.81 11.77 -6.87
N CYS A 132 9.67 11.26 -7.34
CA CYS A 132 8.55 12.13 -7.73
C CYS A 132 7.78 12.64 -6.51
N PRO A 133 7.08 13.77 -6.61
CA PRO A 133 6.17 14.24 -5.58
C PRO A 133 5.20 13.15 -5.17
N THR A 134 5.02 12.99 -3.86
CA THR A 134 4.21 11.91 -3.28
C THR A 134 3.14 12.46 -2.36
N LEU A 135 1.87 12.12 -2.64
CA LEU A 135 0.75 12.32 -1.73
C LEU A 135 0.52 11.04 -0.93
N VAL A 136 0.45 11.18 0.38
CA VAL A 136 0.07 10.10 1.30
C VAL A 136 -1.27 10.47 1.94
N CYS A 137 -2.28 9.64 1.72
CA CYS A 137 -3.58 9.77 2.36
C CYS A 137 -3.61 8.94 3.65
N ASP A 138 -4.23 9.49 4.70
CA ASP A 138 -4.42 8.87 6.01
C ASP A 138 -5.89 9.03 6.42
N ALA A 139 -6.49 8.01 7.02
CA ALA A 139 -7.88 8.02 7.46
C ALA A 139 -7.97 7.67 8.96
N ASP A 140 -8.67 8.51 9.73
CA ASP A 140 -8.73 8.43 11.22
C ASP A 140 -9.20 7.06 11.72
N ASP A 141 -10.20 6.49 11.06
CA ASP A 141 -10.88 5.25 11.45
C ASP A 141 -10.52 4.07 10.54
N ASP A 142 -9.34 4.13 9.87
CA ASP A 142 -8.89 3.00 9.07
C ASP A 142 -8.78 1.73 9.91
N LEU A 143 -9.47 0.69 9.46
CA LEU A 143 -9.51 -0.62 10.12
C LEU A 143 -8.29 -1.50 9.80
N PHE A 144 -7.50 -1.17 8.77
CA PHE A 144 -6.46 -2.05 8.23
C PHE A 144 -5.06 -1.48 8.40
N PHE A 145 -4.87 -0.18 8.12
CA PHE A 145 -3.53 0.40 7.95
C PHE A 145 -3.20 1.51 8.94
N LYS A 146 -3.84 1.52 10.09
CA LYS A 146 -3.63 2.55 11.12
C LYS A 146 -2.14 2.73 11.45
N GLY A 147 -1.65 3.97 11.26
CA GLY A 147 -0.26 4.35 11.47
C GLY A 147 0.70 4.05 10.31
N GLN A 148 0.30 3.26 9.33
CA GLN A 148 1.10 2.97 8.13
C GLN A 148 1.33 4.21 7.25
N PRO A 149 0.33 5.10 7.04
CA PRO A 149 0.53 6.33 6.27
C PRO A 149 1.62 7.22 6.87
N GLN A 150 1.66 7.36 8.19
CA GLN A 150 2.70 8.13 8.85
C GLN A 150 4.08 7.50 8.68
N GLN A 151 4.19 6.17 8.79
CA GLN A 151 5.46 5.45 8.55
C GLN A 151 5.95 5.67 7.12
N LEU A 152 5.07 5.49 6.11
CA LEU A 152 5.44 5.77 4.73
C LEU A 152 5.93 7.22 4.57
N TYR A 153 5.15 8.18 5.09
CA TYR A 153 5.48 9.59 5.00
C TYR A 153 6.85 9.90 5.59
N ASP A 154 7.18 9.36 6.76
CA ASP A 154 8.44 9.62 7.45
C ASP A 154 9.65 9.14 6.65
N HIS A 155 9.52 8.01 5.95
CA HIS A 155 10.58 7.41 5.12
C HIS A 155 10.76 8.08 3.74
N LEU A 156 9.78 8.83 3.24
CA LEU A 156 9.92 9.54 1.98
C LEU A 156 10.95 10.67 2.09
N THR A 157 11.84 10.79 1.12
CA THR A 157 12.85 11.85 1.00
C THR A 157 12.53 12.86 -0.10
N CYS A 158 11.58 12.56 -0.99
CA CYS A 158 11.11 13.43 -2.06
C CYS A 158 10.16 14.54 -1.53
N LYS A 159 9.70 15.43 -2.42
CA LYS A 159 8.59 16.34 -2.09
C LYS A 159 7.37 15.52 -1.71
N LYS A 160 6.85 15.72 -0.50
CA LYS A 160 5.79 14.89 0.07
C LYS A 160 4.71 15.74 0.71
N THR A 161 3.48 15.26 0.64
CA THR A 161 2.30 15.88 1.27
C THR A 161 1.52 14.80 2.00
N MET A 162 1.05 15.09 3.22
CA MET A 162 0.10 14.27 3.95
C MET A 162 -1.28 14.92 3.87
N VAL A 163 -2.28 14.15 3.45
CA VAL A 163 -3.70 14.56 3.56
C VAL A 163 -4.39 13.61 4.52
N ARG A 164 -4.87 14.17 5.64
CA ARG A 164 -5.63 13.43 6.63
C ARG A 164 -7.11 13.61 6.39
N PHE A 165 -7.83 12.51 6.34
CA PHE A 165 -9.28 12.44 6.21
C PHE A 165 -9.88 12.03 7.55
N THR A 166 -10.90 12.80 8.01
CA THR A 166 -11.42 12.65 9.36
C THR A 166 -12.83 12.07 9.39
N ALA A 167 -13.16 11.44 10.51
CA ALA A 167 -14.52 10.99 10.78
C ALA A 167 -15.51 12.15 10.80
N ALA A 168 -15.10 13.34 11.29
CA ALA A 168 -15.93 14.53 11.31
C ALA A 168 -16.34 15.02 9.91
N GLU A 169 -15.49 14.79 8.90
CA GLU A 169 -15.78 15.07 7.48
C GLU A 169 -16.57 13.94 6.82
N GLY A 170 -16.86 12.85 7.52
CA GLY A 170 -17.45 11.64 6.98
C GLY A 170 -16.48 10.82 6.12
N ALA A 171 -15.19 11.14 6.13
CA ALA A 171 -14.17 10.56 5.27
C ALA A 171 -13.12 9.71 6.04
N GLY A 172 -13.36 9.43 7.31
CA GLY A 172 -12.40 8.71 8.18
C GLY A 172 -12.29 7.20 7.91
N SER A 173 -13.15 6.62 7.09
CA SER A 173 -13.10 5.18 6.78
C SER A 173 -11.96 4.84 5.82
N HIS A 174 -11.53 3.58 5.84
CA HIS A 174 -10.53 3.02 4.91
C HIS A 174 -10.77 3.48 3.46
N CYS A 175 -9.76 4.06 2.82
CA CYS A 175 -9.82 4.65 1.47
C CYS A 175 -11.01 5.59 1.28
N GLN A 176 -11.44 6.27 2.33
CA GLN A 176 -12.57 7.23 2.39
C GLN A 176 -13.86 6.68 1.77
N VAL A 177 -14.11 5.37 1.96
CA VAL A 177 -15.33 4.70 1.47
C VAL A 177 -16.56 5.45 1.97
N GLY A 178 -17.45 5.82 1.04
CA GLY A 178 -18.63 6.64 1.31
C GLY A 178 -18.44 8.15 1.12
N ALA A 179 -17.20 8.63 1.04
CA ALA A 179 -16.86 10.05 0.89
C ALA A 179 -15.99 10.34 -0.35
N SER A 180 -16.10 9.56 -1.41
CA SER A 180 -15.23 9.62 -2.60
C SER A 180 -15.22 11.01 -3.27
N ARG A 181 -16.33 11.75 -3.21
CA ARG A 181 -16.35 13.12 -3.72
C ARG A 181 -15.38 14.04 -2.97
N THR A 182 -15.37 13.95 -1.64
CA THR A 182 -14.48 14.74 -0.78
C THR A 182 -13.03 14.33 -0.96
N SER A 183 -12.74 13.02 -1.00
CA SER A 183 -11.38 12.54 -1.15
C SER A 183 -10.82 12.86 -2.52
N PHE A 184 -11.55 12.58 -3.60
CA PHE A 184 -11.07 12.85 -4.96
C PHE A 184 -10.90 14.34 -5.23
N ALA A 185 -11.78 15.23 -4.71
CA ALA A 185 -11.56 16.67 -4.84
C ALA A 185 -10.19 17.06 -4.28
N ARG A 186 -9.86 16.66 -3.05
CA ARG A 186 -8.58 17.01 -2.40
C ARG A 186 -7.37 16.35 -3.07
N ILE A 187 -7.53 15.10 -3.52
CA ILE A 187 -6.47 14.33 -4.19
C ILE A 187 -6.15 14.96 -5.56
N PHE A 188 -7.18 15.26 -6.36
CA PHE A 188 -6.97 15.81 -7.69
C PHE A 188 -6.59 17.28 -7.67
N ASP A 189 -7.08 18.09 -6.72
CA ASP A 189 -6.57 19.44 -6.49
C ASP A 189 -5.06 19.44 -6.21
N TRP A 190 -4.59 18.52 -5.35
CA TRP A 190 -3.16 18.35 -5.10
C TRP A 190 -2.40 17.92 -6.37
N LEU A 191 -2.98 17.03 -7.15
CA LEU A 191 -2.36 16.55 -8.40
C LEU A 191 -2.23 17.67 -9.43
N ASP A 192 -3.29 18.45 -9.65
CA ASP A 192 -3.30 19.59 -10.55
C ASP A 192 -2.25 20.62 -10.15
N ASP A 193 -2.20 20.98 -8.85
CA ASP A 193 -1.18 21.89 -8.33
C ASP A 193 0.24 21.33 -8.52
N THR A 194 0.42 20.03 -8.34
CA THR A 194 1.71 19.36 -8.43
C THR A 194 2.20 19.30 -9.90
N LEU A 195 1.30 19.06 -10.82
CA LEU A 195 1.60 18.95 -12.26
C LEU A 195 1.53 20.30 -13.00
N GLY A 196 1.14 21.39 -12.33
CA GLY A 196 1.02 22.73 -12.93
C GLY A 196 -0.15 22.85 -13.89
N VAL A 197 -1.23 22.08 -13.68
CA VAL A 197 -2.45 22.17 -14.49
C VAL A 197 -3.24 23.41 -14.06
N THR A 198 -3.36 24.38 -14.96
CA THR A 198 -3.97 25.70 -14.67
C THR A 198 -5.44 25.83 -15.08
N ASN A 199 -6.00 24.85 -15.75
CA ASN A 199 -7.40 24.89 -16.22
C ASN A 199 -8.38 24.51 -15.09
N ARG A 200 -8.47 25.36 -14.08
CA ARG A 200 -9.60 25.34 -13.13
C ARG A 200 -10.72 26.19 -13.76
N ALA A 201 -11.66 25.51 -14.43
CA ALA A 201 -12.89 26.16 -14.90
C ALA A 201 -13.82 26.47 -13.72
#